data_e5a788cd5d04048d6b5ad740fa24e15e
#
_entry.id   e5a788cd5d04048d6b5ad740fa24e15e
#
_cell.length_a   1.000
_cell.length_b   1.000
_cell.length_c   1.000
_cell.angle_alpha   90.00
_cell.angle_beta   90.00
_cell.angle_gamma   90.00
#
_symmetry.space_group_name_H-M   'P 1'
#
loop_
_entity.id
_entity.type
_entity.pdbx_description
1 polymer ?
#
loop_
_entity_poly.entity_id
_entity_poly.type
_entity_poly.pdbx_seq_one_letter_code
_entity_poly.pdbx_strand_id
1 'polypeptide(L)'
;MCSHRVVAPIDDHPRIGAPVVYQHPLAYLLGLEGIALLRGFSGAYGRDFTLARFDEIRALLDSGDLGGGVEIRPITTREGYAAWAPSYDEAPNQLLDLEQPVVREILDGLPVGVALDAACGTGRHATYLASLGHEVIGVDSSPEMLDVARTKVPTGTFHEADLLRLPLDDDSVDLVVCAIALTHVPDLAQALREFVRVLRPNGHLVISDSRGVTGDTGLPVVKVAPDGSFGYMPTHARLTSDYLAAALPLGLEVRRCEEPRRPSPLIAEDGRDVYDGAPSPEHVPGDPPNIWALHPFAVAATNAAYKGSPAVIVWHFQLRAQR
;
A
#
# COMPACT_ATOMS: atom_id res chain seq x y z
N MET A 1 27.44 -5.97 30.36
CA MET A 1 27.20 -7.28 29.74
C MET A 1 25.98 -7.13 28.84
N CYS A 2 26.19 -6.85 27.55
CA CYS A 2 25.11 -6.77 26.58
C CYS A 2 24.55 -8.17 26.35
N SER A 3 23.33 -8.42 26.80
CA SER A 3 22.62 -9.64 26.46
C SER A 3 22.13 -9.51 25.01
N HIS A 4 22.80 -10.20 24.10
CA HIS A 4 22.26 -10.41 22.76
C HIS A 4 20.96 -11.20 22.88
N ARG A 5 19.82 -10.51 22.78
CA ARG A 5 18.54 -11.20 22.57
C ARG A 5 18.61 -11.92 21.24
N VAL A 6 18.59 -13.25 21.29
CA VAL A 6 18.44 -14.09 20.09
C VAL A 6 17.07 -13.75 19.51
N VAL A 7 17.07 -13.13 18.34
CA VAL A 7 15.84 -12.87 17.57
C VAL A 7 15.25 -14.23 17.19
N ALA A 8 14.01 -14.50 17.62
CA ALA A 8 13.31 -15.70 17.17
C ALA A 8 13.12 -15.64 15.64
N PRO A 9 13.16 -16.78 14.94
CA PRO A 9 12.95 -16.79 13.48
C PRO A 9 11.60 -16.14 13.16
N ILE A 10 11.60 -15.33 12.11
CA ILE A 10 10.39 -14.72 11.55
C ILE A 10 9.47 -15.86 11.12
N ASP A 11 8.22 -15.85 11.61
CA ASP A 11 7.21 -16.86 11.23
C ASP A 11 6.70 -16.53 9.82
N ASP A 12 7.45 -17.00 8.83
CA ASP A 12 7.33 -16.66 7.41
C ASP A 12 6.47 -17.66 6.63
N HIS A 13 5.65 -18.46 7.34
CA HIS A 13 4.74 -19.37 6.66
C HIS A 13 3.49 -18.63 6.17
N PRO A 14 3.11 -18.80 4.87
CA PRO A 14 1.78 -18.39 4.44
C PRO A 14 0.80 -19.01 5.43
N ARG A 15 -0.14 -18.22 5.94
CA ARG A 15 -1.11 -18.76 6.90
C ARG A 15 -1.68 -20.04 6.30
N ILE A 16 -1.46 -21.17 6.98
CA ILE A 16 -2.12 -22.43 6.64
C ILE A 16 -3.62 -22.11 6.59
N GLY A 17 -4.18 -22.01 5.36
CA GLY A 17 -5.59 -21.69 5.14
C GLY A 17 -5.91 -20.38 4.43
N ALA A 18 -4.93 -19.57 3.95
CA ALA A 18 -5.26 -18.49 3.03
C ALA A 18 -5.85 -19.09 1.74
N PRO A 19 -7.05 -18.62 1.29
CA PRO A 19 -7.74 -19.27 0.19
C PRO A 19 -7.01 -19.06 -1.15
N VAL A 20 -7.20 -19.98 -2.09
CA VAL A 20 -6.94 -19.69 -3.50
C VAL A 20 -7.93 -18.62 -3.95
N VAL A 21 -7.43 -17.56 -4.59
CA VAL A 21 -8.24 -16.47 -5.11
C VAL A 21 -8.49 -16.70 -6.60
N TYR A 22 -9.74 -16.64 -7.00
CA TYR A 22 -10.11 -16.66 -8.41
C TYR A 22 -10.27 -15.23 -8.92
N GLN A 23 -9.39 -14.79 -9.81
CA GLN A 23 -9.45 -13.48 -10.44
C GLN A 23 -9.90 -13.61 -11.90
N HIS A 24 -10.94 -12.85 -12.25
CA HIS A 24 -11.47 -12.78 -13.61
C HIS A 24 -11.44 -11.32 -14.08
N PRO A 25 -10.78 -10.98 -15.20
CA PRO A 25 -10.68 -9.60 -15.67
C PRO A 25 -12.06 -8.95 -15.88
N LEU A 26 -13.01 -9.70 -16.43
CA LEU A 26 -14.38 -9.21 -16.60
C LEU A 26 -15.06 -8.87 -15.25
N ALA A 27 -14.82 -9.63 -14.18
CA ALA A 27 -15.41 -9.34 -12.88
C ALA A 27 -14.94 -7.98 -12.33
N TYR A 28 -13.66 -7.66 -12.53
CA TYR A 28 -13.12 -6.36 -12.17
C TYR A 28 -13.75 -5.22 -12.98
N LEU A 29 -13.84 -5.37 -14.29
CA LEU A 29 -14.43 -4.36 -15.19
C LEU A 29 -15.93 -4.15 -14.90
N LEU A 30 -16.70 -5.22 -14.70
CA LEU A 30 -18.11 -5.12 -14.28
C LEU A 30 -18.27 -4.47 -12.92
N GLY A 31 -17.28 -4.63 -12.01
CA GLY A 31 -17.23 -3.91 -10.74
C GLY A 31 -17.11 -2.39 -10.94
N LEU A 32 -16.22 -1.95 -11.85
CA LEU A 32 -16.08 -0.53 -12.20
C LEU A 32 -17.34 0.03 -12.85
N GLU A 33 -17.95 -0.73 -13.78
CA GLU A 33 -19.24 -0.38 -14.41
C GLU A 33 -20.34 -0.26 -13.35
N GLY A 34 -20.40 -1.17 -12.39
CA GLY A 34 -21.35 -1.12 -11.27
C GLY A 34 -21.20 0.16 -10.45
N ILE A 35 -19.98 0.57 -10.10
CA ILE A 35 -19.73 1.83 -9.39
C ILE A 35 -20.13 3.03 -10.26
N ALA A 36 -19.81 3.02 -11.55
CA ALA A 36 -20.17 4.08 -12.50
C ALA A 36 -21.70 4.21 -12.62
N LEU A 37 -22.43 3.10 -12.70
CA LEU A 37 -23.91 3.07 -12.71
C LEU A 37 -24.48 3.62 -11.40
N LEU A 38 -23.94 3.26 -10.23
CA LEU A 38 -24.38 3.80 -8.96
C LEU A 38 -24.16 5.31 -8.89
N ARG A 39 -23.08 5.84 -9.46
CA ARG A 39 -22.85 7.29 -9.57
C ARG A 39 -23.84 7.96 -10.53
N GLY A 40 -24.19 7.33 -11.65
CA GLY A 40 -25.30 7.77 -12.51
C GLY A 40 -26.63 7.80 -11.76
N PHE A 41 -26.95 6.73 -11.02
CA PHE A 41 -28.15 6.63 -10.20
C PHE A 41 -28.22 7.72 -9.11
N SER A 42 -27.10 8.11 -8.52
CA SER A 42 -27.04 9.21 -7.54
C SER A 42 -27.08 10.62 -8.15
N GLY A 43 -27.18 10.72 -9.49
CA GLY A 43 -27.29 12.00 -10.20
C GLY A 43 -25.94 12.64 -10.57
N ALA A 44 -24.80 11.96 -10.35
CA ALA A 44 -23.49 12.48 -10.75
C ALA A 44 -23.29 12.48 -12.28
N TYR A 45 -24.08 11.69 -13.01
CA TYR A 45 -24.08 11.57 -14.47
C TYR A 45 -25.50 11.51 -15.01
N GLY A 46 -25.69 11.94 -16.28
CA GLY A 46 -26.99 11.98 -16.94
C GLY A 46 -27.41 10.64 -17.57
N ARG A 47 -28.59 10.66 -18.21
CA ARG A 47 -29.21 9.52 -18.86
C ARG A 47 -28.32 8.84 -19.91
N ASP A 48 -27.69 9.64 -20.77
CA ASP A 48 -26.89 9.11 -21.90
C ASP A 48 -25.65 8.36 -21.41
N PHE A 49 -25.00 8.88 -20.35
CA PHE A 49 -23.90 8.17 -19.68
C PHE A 49 -24.36 6.82 -19.15
N THR A 50 -25.52 6.78 -18.46
CA THR A 50 -26.06 5.54 -17.88
C THR A 50 -26.37 4.51 -18.96
N LEU A 51 -26.99 4.92 -20.08
CA LEU A 51 -27.29 4.01 -21.18
C LEU A 51 -26.01 3.49 -21.86
N ALA A 52 -25.01 4.35 -22.04
CA ALA A 52 -23.71 3.93 -22.57
C ALA A 52 -23.02 2.87 -21.70
N ARG A 53 -23.20 2.92 -20.37
CA ARG A 53 -22.68 1.86 -19.45
C ARG A 53 -23.34 0.51 -19.74
N PHE A 54 -24.64 0.46 -20.02
CA PHE A 54 -25.29 -0.80 -20.38
C PHE A 54 -24.80 -1.37 -21.71
N ASP A 55 -24.48 -0.50 -22.67
CA ASP A 55 -23.96 -0.96 -23.96
C ASP A 55 -22.50 -1.43 -23.83
N GLU A 56 -21.67 -0.76 -23.02
CA GLU A 56 -20.29 -1.18 -22.73
C GLU A 56 -20.29 -2.53 -21.97
N ILE A 57 -21.15 -2.72 -20.97
CA ILE A 57 -21.31 -4.01 -20.27
C ILE A 57 -21.63 -5.14 -21.26
N ARG A 58 -22.56 -4.94 -22.22
CA ARG A 58 -22.86 -5.94 -23.24
C ARG A 58 -21.64 -6.25 -24.10
N ALA A 59 -20.94 -5.22 -24.56
CA ALA A 59 -19.72 -5.40 -25.34
C ALA A 59 -18.63 -6.16 -24.56
N LEU A 60 -18.45 -5.87 -23.28
CA LEU A 60 -17.49 -6.58 -22.41
C LEU A 60 -17.87 -8.06 -22.22
N LEU A 61 -19.17 -8.37 -22.07
CA LEU A 61 -19.67 -9.74 -21.93
C LEU A 61 -19.48 -10.56 -23.22
N ASP A 62 -19.57 -9.91 -24.38
CA ASP A 62 -19.42 -10.54 -25.70
C ASP A 62 -17.95 -10.57 -26.18
N SER A 63 -17.05 -9.87 -25.50
CA SER A 63 -15.61 -9.80 -25.87
C SER A 63 -14.90 -11.10 -25.52
N GLY A 64 -14.15 -11.65 -26.47
CA GLY A 64 -13.21 -12.76 -26.24
C GLY A 64 -11.81 -12.34 -25.79
N ASP A 65 -11.52 -11.03 -25.81
CA ASP A 65 -10.16 -10.50 -25.65
C ASP A 65 -9.66 -10.54 -24.20
N LEU A 66 -10.57 -10.62 -23.24
CA LEU A 66 -10.25 -10.62 -21.82
C LEU A 66 -9.78 -11.99 -21.30
N GLY A 67 -10.02 -13.06 -22.04
CA GLY A 67 -9.72 -14.42 -21.60
C GLY A 67 -10.59 -14.90 -20.43
N GLY A 68 -10.19 -16.03 -19.87
CA GLY A 68 -10.83 -16.61 -18.67
C GLY A 68 -10.24 -16.10 -17.38
N GLY A 69 -10.86 -16.45 -16.25
CA GLY A 69 -10.29 -16.19 -14.94
C GLY A 69 -9.22 -17.22 -14.56
N VAL A 70 -8.38 -16.84 -13.62
CA VAL A 70 -7.26 -17.65 -13.13
C VAL A 70 -7.34 -17.84 -11.61
N GLU A 71 -6.91 -19.02 -11.16
CA GLU A 71 -6.71 -19.28 -9.73
C GLU A 71 -5.30 -18.90 -9.32
N ILE A 72 -5.16 -18.10 -8.28
CA ILE A 72 -3.88 -17.61 -7.78
C ILE A 72 -3.71 -18.07 -6.33
N ARG A 73 -2.58 -18.65 -6.02
CA ARG A 73 -2.24 -19.11 -4.67
C ARG A 73 -1.63 -17.98 -3.85
N PRO A 74 -1.81 -17.99 -2.52
CA PRO A 74 -1.12 -17.04 -1.65
C PRO A 74 0.39 -17.30 -1.65
N ILE A 75 1.16 -16.22 -1.60
CA ILE A 75 2.58 -16.20 -1.27
C ILE A 75 2.77 -15.31 -0.04
N THR A 76 3.90 -15.46 0.64
CA THR A 76 4.24 -14.58 1.73
C THR A 76 4.54 -13.17 1.22
N THR A 77 4.34 -12.16 2.05
CA THR A 77 4.72 -10.78 1.75
C THR A 77 6.22 -10.69 1.45
N ARG A 78 7.04 -11.41 2.21
CA ARG A 78 8.49 -11.52 2.02
C ARG A 78 8.84 -12.03 0.62
N GLU A 79 8.28 -13.17 0.19
CA GLU A 79 8.53 -13.74 -1.15
C GLU A 79 8.15 -12.76 -2.27
N GLY A 80 6.99 -12.12 -2.14
CA GLY A 80 6.51 -11.16 -3.13
C GLY A 80 7.41 -9.93 -3.25
N TYR A 81 7.84 -9.36 -2.12
CA TYR A 81 8.73 -8.20 -2.11
C TYR A 81 10.17 -8.55 -2.46
N ALA A 82 10.67 -9.74 -2.09
CA ALA A 82 11.97 -10.22 -2.54
C ALA A 82 12.06 -10.29 -4.07
N ALA A 83 11.03 -10.85 -4.71
CA ALA A 83 10.96 -10.90 -6.17
C ALA A 83 10.82 -9.51 -6.82
N TRP A 84 10.20 -8.57 -6.12
CA TRP A 84 9.97 -7.21 -6.64
C TRP A 84 11.15 -6.26 -6.40
N ALA A 85 12.01 -6.51 -5.43
CA ALA A 85 13.09 -5.62 -5.01
C ALA A 85 13.97 -5.09 -6.18
N PRO A 86 14.37 -5.90 -7.19
CA PRO A 86 15.20 -5.41 -8.27
C PRO A 86 14.58 -4.29 -9.13
N SER A 87 13.24 -4.27 -9.25
CA SER A 87 12.49 -3.32 -10.09
C SER A 87 11.53 -2.42 -9.30
N TYR A 88 11.57 -2.48 -7.97
CA TYR A 88 10.61 -1.77 -7.13
C TYR A 88 10.63 -0.25 -7.34
N ASP A 89 11.80 0.31 -7.58
CA ASP A 89 11.99 1.74 -7.79
C ASP A 89 11.91 2.19 -9.26
N GLU A 90 11.85 1.25 -10.20
CA GLU A 90 11.92 1.56 -11.64
C GLU A 90 10.57 1.94 -12.25
N ALA A 91 9.50 1.43 -11.70
CA ALA A 91 8.16 1.65 -12.24
C ALA A 91 7.47 2.85 -11.57
N PRO A 92 6.73 3.67 -12.34
CA PRO A 92 5.88 4.66 -11.73
C PRO A 92 4.87 3.97 -10.79
N ASN A 93 4.73 4.51 -9.57
CA ASN A 93 3.77 4.01 -8.61
C ASN A 93 2.92 5.17 -8.07
N GLN A 94 1.75 5.34 -8.66
CA GLN A 94 0.85 6.44 -8.35
C GLN A 94 0.46 6.53 -6.85
N LEU A 95 0.46 5.39 -6.12
CA LEU A 95 0.22 5.43 -4.67
C LEU A 95 1.34 6.16 -3.95
N LEU A 96 2.60 5.90 -4.33
CA LEU A 96 3.77 6.55 -3.74
C LEU A 96 3.82 8.02 -4.11
N ASP A 97 3.46 8.37 -5.34
CA ASP A 97 3.47 9.75 -5.83
C ASP A 97 2.42 10.62 -5.12
N LEU A 98 1.28 10.05 -4.76
CA LEU A 98 0.23 10.74 -4.01
C LEU A 98 0.52 10.78 -2.50
N GLU A 99 1.18 9.79 -1.96
CA GLU A 99 1.53 9.67 -0.56
C GLU A 99 2.69 10.57 -0.16
N GLN A 100 3.79 10.52 -0.92
CA GLN A 100 5.05 11.18 -0.60
C GLN A 100 4.94 12.68 -0.26
N PRO A 101 4.22 13.52 -1.04
CA PRO A 101 4.14 14.93 -0.74
C PRO A 101 3.56 15.22 0.64
N VAL A 102 2.52 14.47 1.04
CA VAL A 102 1.86 14.65 2.34
C VAL A 102 2.73 14.16 3.48
N VAL A 103 3.36 12.99 3.33
CA VAL A 103 4.28 12.46 4.33
C VAL A 103 5.48 13.37 4.51
N ARG A 104 6.10 13.84 3.42
CA ARG A 104 7.25 14.75 3.48
C ARG A 104 6.92 16.09 4.14
N GLU A 105 5.77 16.68 3.82
CA GLU A 105 5.30 17.91 4.48
C GLU A 105 5.17 17.72 6.00
N ILE A 106 4.70 16.56 6.45
CA ILE A 106 4.64 16.25 7.89
C ILE A 106 6.06 16.15 8.45
N LEU A 107 6.94 15.38 7.80
CA LEU A 107 8.31 15.14 8.26
C LEU A 107 9.14 16.42 8.34
N ASP A 108 8.99 17.33 7.37
CA ASP A 108 9.66 18.64 7.34
C ASP A 108 9.33 19.53 8.55
N GLY A 109 8.17 19.32 9.16
CA GLY A 109 7.70 20.05 10.34
C GLY A 109 8.12 19.43 11.67
N LEU A 110 8.83 18.28 11.67
CA LEU A 110 9.16 17.55 12.89
C LEU A 110 10.61 17.81 13.35
N PRO A 111 10.89 17.76 14.65
CA PRO A 111 12.25 17.86 15.17
C PRO A 111 13.14 16.72 14.67
N VAL A 112 14.39 17.03 14.34
CA VAL A 112 15.39 16.01 13.99
C VAL A 112 15.77 15.20 15.22
N GLY A 113 15.86 13.88 15.06
CA GLY A 113 16.20 12.93 16.12
C GLY A 113 16.46 11.54 15.56
N VAL A 114 16.25 10.50 16.37
CA VAL A 114 16.32 9.09 15.93
C VAL A 114 15.00 8.73 15.25
N ALA A 115 15.04 8.29 13.99
CA ALA A 115 13.87 7.96 13.21
C ALA A 115 13.89 6.49 12.76
N LEU A 116 12.80 5.77 13.03
CA LEU A 116 12.54 4.43 12.52
C LEU A 116 11.72 4.51 11.23
N ASP A 117 12.23 3.95 10.15
CA ASP A 117 11.47 3.62 8.94
C ASP A 117 11.04 2.14 9.06
N ALA A 118 9.80 1.92 9.47
CA ALA A 118 9.22 0.61 9.76
C ALA A 118 8.58 0.04 8.48
N ALA A 119 9.00 -1.13 8.03
CA ALA A 119 8.83 -1.67 6.68
C ALA A 119 9.44 -0.74 5.62
N CYS A 120 10.73 -0.48 5.77
CA CYS A 120 11.44 0.54 4.99
C CYS A 120 11.58 0.19 3.50
N GLY A 121 11.34 -1.06 3.10
CA GLY A 121 11.50 -1.52 1.74
C GLY A 121 12.89 -1.19 1.20
N THR A 122 12.95 -0.59 0.02
CA THR A 122 14.19 -0.12 -0.62
C THR A 122 14.75 1.18 -0.02
N GLY A 123 14.22 1.65 1.12
CA GLY A 123 14.73 2.82 1.83
C GLY A 123 14.27 4.18 1.28
N ARG A 124 13.08 4.27 0.71
CA ARG A 124 12.52 5.51 0.16
C ARG A 124 12.38 6.61 1.22
N HIS A 125 11.74 6.32 2.34
CA HIS A 125 11.62 7.25 3.46
C HIS A 125 12.90 7.32 4.29
N ALA A 126 13.63 6.23 4.46
CA ALA A 126 14.94 6.23 5.08
C ALA A 126 15.90 7.24 4.43
N THR A 127 15.92 7.29 3.08
CA THR A 127 16.72 8.27 2.33
C THR A 127 16.27 9.70 2.62
N TYR A 128 14.96 9.94 2.66
CA TYR A 128 14.43 11.27 2.96
C TYR A 128 14.74 11.70 4.39
N LEU A 129 14.52 10.83 5.37
CA LEU A 129 14.85 11.08 6.78
C LEU A 129 16.33 11.39 6.97
N ALA A 130 17.22 10.64 6.32
CA ALA A 130 18.67 10.92 6.35
C ALA A 130 18.99 12.30 5.75
N SER A 131 18.31 12.73 4.68
CA SER A 131 18.48 14.05 4.08
C SER A 131 18.04 15.20 4.99
N LEU A 132 17.08 14.95 5.90
CA LEU A 132 16.66 15.89 6.93
C LEU A 132 17.60 15.91 8.15
N GLY A 133 18.59 15.01 8.22
CA GLY A 133 19.55 14.92 9.30
C GLY A 133 19.18 13.99 10.45
N HIS A 134 18.15 13.15 10.28
CA HIS A 134 17.82 12.14 11.29
C HIS A 134 18.87 11.04 11.35
N GLU A 135 19.08 10.47 12.55
CA GLU A 135 19.69 9.16 12.70
C GLU A 135 18.66 8.10 12.29
N VAL A 136 18.97 7.35 11.22
CA VAL A 136 18.00 6.47 10.58
C VAL A 136 18.19 5.02 10.99
N ILE A 137 17.11 4.40 11.46
CA ILE A 137 16.97 2.96 11.65
C ILE A 137 15.92 2.48 10.67
N GLY A 138 16.21 1.45 9.87
CA GLY A 138 15.28 0.80 8.96
C GLY A 138 14.96 -0.62 9.43
N VAL A 139 13.73 -1.03 9.33
CA VAL A 139 13.28 -2.40 9.59
C VAL A 139 12.46 -2.90 8.41
N ASP A 140 12.77 -4.07 7.88
CA ASP A 140 11.97 -4.76 6.87
C ASP A 140 12.09 -6.28 7.05
N SER A 141 11.12 -7.03 6.55
CA SER A 141 11.14 -8.50 6.58
C SER A 141 11.89 -9.11 5.40
N SER A 142 12.11 -8.35 4.30
CA SER A 142 12.83 -8.80 3.10
C SER A 142 14.28 -8.36 3.13
N PRO A 143 15.24 -9.29 3.21
CA PRO A 143 16.67 -8.96 3.10
C PRO A 143 17.04 -8.34 1.75
N GLU A 144 16.35 -8.71 0.66
CA GLU A 144 16.57 -8.16 -0.67
C GLU A 144 16.20 -6.67 -0.73
N MET A 145 15.10 -6.27 -0.08
CA MET A 145 14.74 -4.86 0.09
C MET A 145 15.79 -4.12 0.94
N LEU A 146 16.21 -4.71 2.04
CA LEU A 146 17.21 -4.11 2.93
C LEU A 146 18.58 -3.92 2.26
N ASP A 147 18.98 -4.81 1.35
CA ASP A 147 20.23 -4.67 0.61
C ASP A 147 20.21 -3.42 -0.29
N VAL A 148 19.08 -3.12 -0.91
CA VAL A 148 18.90 -1.86 -1.66
C VAL A 148 18.92 -0.66 -0.71
N ALA A 149 18.18 -0.73 0.41
CA ALA A 149 18.12 0.36 1.40
C ALA A 149 19.51 0.70 1.97
N ARG A 150 20.32 -0.30 2.33
CA ARG A 150 21.71 -0.12 2.80
C ARG A 150 22.58 0.60 1.78
N THR A 151 22.38 0.33 0.49
CA THR A 151 23.11 1.01 -0.58
C THR A 151 22.73 2.48 -0.66
N LYS A 152 21.43 2.81 -0.49
CA LYS A 152 20.94 4.18 -0.56
C LYS A 152 21.28 5.02 0.67
N VAL A 153 21.31 4.39 1.86
CA VAL A 153 21.57 5.08 3.14
C VAL A 153 22.69 4.34 3.91
N PRO A 154 23.95 4.49 3.48
CA PRO A 154 25.06 3.77 4.10
C PRO A 154 25.30 4.12 5.58
N THR A 155 24.78 5.26 6.04
CA THR A 155 24.88 5.71 7.44
C THR A 155 23.75 5.19 8.32
N GLY A 156 22.71 4.59 7.74
CA GLY A 156 21.59 4.03 8.47
C GLY A 156 21.89 2.65 9.06
N THR A 157 21.16 2.29 10.09
CA THR A 157 21.18 0.95 10.69
C THR A 157 19.96 0.15 10.24
N PHE A 158 20.16 -1.01 9.62
CA PHE A 158 19.06 -1.79 9.01
C PHE A 158 18.97 -3.20 9.60
N HIS A 159 17.77 -3.56 10.07
CA HIS A 159 17.45 -4.84 10.70
C HIS A 159 16.40 -5.62 9.91
N GLU A 160 16.65 -6.91 9.73
CA GLU A 160 15.62 -7.85 9.25
C GLU A 160 14.73 -8.23 10.44
N ALA A 161 13.45 -7.82 10.42
CA ALA A 161 12.49 -8.14 11.48
C ALA A 161 11.04 -7.93 11.03
N ASP A 162 10.11 -8.45 11.85
CA ASP A 162 8.66 -8.26 11.70
C ASP A 162 8.19 -7.02 12.48
N LEU A 163 7.22 -6.29 11.91
CA LEU A 163 6.60 -5.13 12.57
C LEU A 163 5.84 -5.48 13.85
N LEU A 164 5.44 -6.74 14.00
CA LEU A 164 4.77 -7.22 15.22
C LEU A 164 5.76 -7.43 16.39
N ARG A 165 7.08 -7.35 16.13
CA ARG A 165 8.15 -7.48 17.12
C ARG A 165 9.41 -6.77 16.66
N LEU A 166 9.50 -5.49 16.95
CA LEU A 166 10.65 -4.67 16.57
C LEU A 166 11.91 -5.00 17.43
N PRO A 167 13.11 -5.11 16.80
CA PRO A 167 14.35 -5.42 17.48
C PRO A 167 14.99 -4.17 18.12
N LEU A 168 14.18 -3.30 18.69
CA LEU A 168 14.57 -2.04 19.30
C LEU A 168 14.18 -2.00 20.77
N ASP A 169 14.91 -1.24 21.57
CA ASP A 169 14.59 -1.02 22.98
C ASP A 169 13.37 -0.09 23.12
N ASP A 170 12.72 -0.14 24.29
CA ASP A 170 11.64 0.78 24.65
C ASP A 170 12.18 2.22 24.65
N ASP A 171 11.34 3.21 24.29
CA ASP A 171 11.65 4.64 24.32
C ASP A 171 12.98 4.98 23.59
N SER A 172 13.27 4.33 22.46
CA SER A 172 14.54 4.44 21.72
C SER A 172 14.50 5.40 20.54
N VAL A 173 13.30 5.72 19.98
CA VAL A 173 13.18 6.57 18.78
C VAL A 173 12.26 7.76 19.03
N ASP A 174 12.49 8.86 18.30
CA ASP A 174 11.69 10.09 18.36
C ASP A 174 10.59 10.09 17.31
N LEU A 175 10.76 9.34 16.23
CA LEU A 175 9.85 9.26 15.09
C LEU A 175 9.75 7.83 14.57
N VAL A 176 8.55 7.38 14.27
CA VAL A 176 8.27 6.16 13.47
C VAL A 176 7.54 6.56 12.20
N VAL A 177 8.03 6.11 11.05
CA VAL A 177 7.35 6.17 9.76
C VAL A 177 7.02 4.74 9.33
N CYS A 178 5.78 4.49 8.93
CA CYS A 178 5.37 3.20 8.35
C CYS A 178 4.47 3.47 7.14
N ALA A 179 5.00 3.26 5.93
CA ALA A 179 4.38 3.73 4.70
C ALA A 179 3.98 2.59 3.77
N ILE A 180 2.67 2.53 3.42
CA ILE A 180 2.06 1.57 2.47
C ILE A 180 2.42 0.11 2.82
N ALA A 181 2.42 -0.25 4.09
CA ALA A 181 2.85 -1.55 4.57
C ALA A 181 1.81 -2.26 5.45
N LEU A 182 1.08 -1.52 6.28
CA LEU A 182 0.16 -2.11 7.27
C LEU A 182 -0.99 -2.87 6.61
N THR A 183 -1.32 -2.59 5.34
CA THR A 183 -2.26 -3.40 4.56
C THR A 183 -1.87 -4.89 4.50
N HIS A 184 -0.59 -5.23 4.64
CA HIS A 184 -0.11 -6.62 4.67
C HIS A 184 0.01 -7.20 6.09
N VAL A 185 -0.14 -6.37 7.13
CA VAL A 185 0.02 -6.79 8.53
C VAL A 185 -1.33 -7.22 9.10
N PRO A 186 -1.51 -8.49 9.52
CA PRO A 186 -2.81 -8.96 9.97
C PRO A 186 -3.27 -8.34 11.30
N ASP A 187 -2.36 -8.09 12.24
CA ASP A 187 -2.66 -7.53 13.56
C ASP A 187 -2.17 -6.08 13.66
N LEU A 188 -3.03 -5.15 13.20
CA LEU A 188 -2.79 -3.71 13.29
C LEU A 188 -2.52 -3.25 14.72
N ALA A 189 -3.28 -3.79 15.68
CA ALA A 189 -3.17 -3.36 17.07
C ALA A 189 -1.82 -3.77 17.66
N GLN A 190 -1.28 -4.95 17.30
CA GLN A 190 0.05 -5.37 17.74
C GLN A 190 1.15 -4.52 17.11
N ALA A 191 1.06 -4.21 15.81
CA ALA A 191 2.02 -3.33 15.16
C ALA A 191 2.06 -1.94 15.83
N LEU A 192 0.88 -1.35 16.11
CA LEU A 192 0.83 -0.06 16.80
C LEU A 192 1.34 -0.14 18.25
N ARG A 193 1.15 -1.26 18.97
CA ARG A 193 1.78 -1.45 20.28
C ARG A 193 3.30 -1.43 20.21
N GLU A 194 3.88 -2.08 19.20
CA GLU A 194 5.33 -2.06 18.99
C GLU A 194 5.85 -0.66 18.62
N PHE A 195 5.13 0.05 17.75
CA PHE A 195 5.49 1.44 17.42
C PHE A 195 5.46 2.34 18.65
N VAL A 196 4.43 2.22 19.49
CA VAL A 196 4.33 3.00 20.74
C VAL A 196 5.41 2.58 21.75
N ARG A 197 5.74 1.29 21.85
CA ARG A 197 6.79 0.79 22.76
C ARG A 197 8.15 1.41 22.46
N VAL A 198 8.51 1.52 21.19
CA VAL A 198 9.81 2.06 20.79
C VAL A 198 9.85 3.60 20.77
N LEU A 199 8.69 4.26 20.69
CA LEU A 199 8.58 5.71 20.68
C LEU A 199 8.86 6.31 22.06
N ARG A 200 9.70 7.34 22.09
CA ARG A 200 9.85 8.20 23.28
C ARG A 200 8.57 8.97 23.57
N PRO A 201 8.33 9.35 24.83
CA PRO A 201 7.25 10.29 25.15
C PRO A 201 7.33 11.56 24.29
N ASN A 202 6.18 12.01 23.77
CA ASN A 202 6.03 13.06 22.76
C ASN A 202 6.56 12.72 21.36
N GLY A 203 7.02 11.51 21.11
CA GLY A 203 7.43 11.04 19.79
C GLY A 203 6.28 11.03 18.80
N HIS A 204 6.62 10.99 17.53
CA HIS A 204 5.70 11.09 16.42
C HIS A 204 5.58 9.76 15.66
N LEU A 205 4.37 9.44 15.21
CA LEU A 205 4.09 8.28 14.36
C LEU A 205 3.40 8.78 13.08
N VAL A 206 4.02 8.52 11.93
CA VAL A 206 3.46 8.82 10.61
C VAL A 206 3.17 7.50 9.91
N ILE A 207 1.92 7.29 9.54
CA ILE A 207 1.46 6.09 8.84
C ILE A 207 0.82 6.51 7.52
N SER A 208 1.12 5.78 6.44
CA SER A 208 0.30 5.79 5.24
C SER A 208 -0.14 4.39 4.87
N ASP A 209 -1.32 4.25 4.25
CA ASP A 209 -1.83 2.97 3.75
C ASP A 209 -2.77 3.16 2.56
N SER A 210 -3.04 2.07 1.83
CA SER A 210 -3.91 2.09 0.66
C SER A 210 -5.37 2.35 1.02
N ARG A 211 -6.08 3.07 0.13
CA ARG A 211 -7.50 3.44 0.28
C ARG A 211 -8.26 3.34 -1.04
N GLY A 212 -9.56 3.60 -0.96
CA GLY A 212 -10.47 3.66 -2.10
C GLY A 212 -10.75 2.29 -2.68
N VAL A 213 -11.09 2.23 -3.98
CA VAL A 213 -11.58 1.00 -4.63
C VAL A 213 -10.64 -0.19 -4.38
N THR A 214 -9.33 0.01 -4.46
CA THR A 214 -8.35 -1.07 -4.26
C THR A 214 -8.13 -1.41 -2.79
N GLY A 215 -7.95 -0.41 -1.93
CA GLY A 215 -7.71 -0.61 -0.50
C GLY A 215 -8.94 -1.10 0.26
N ASP A 216 -10.09 -0.46 0.03
CA ASP A 216 -11.33 -0.76 0.77
C ASP A 216 -11.95 -2.11 0.37
N THR A 217 -11.67 -2.61 -0.83
CA THR A 217 -12.10 -3.95 -1.27
C THR A 217 -11.09 -5.05 -0.94
N GLY A 218 -9.89 -4.68 -0.46
CA GLY A 218 -8.85 -5.66 -0.15
C GLY A 218 -8.34 -6.39 -1.38
N LEU A 219 -8.22 -5.70 -2.52
CA LEU A 219 -7.65 -6.31 -3.72
C LEU A 219 -6.22 -6.77 -3.43
N PRO A 220 -5.90 -8.06 -3.65
CA PRO A 220 -4.58 -8.58 -3.35
C PRO A 220 -3.54 -8.07 -4.34
N VAL A 221 -2.30 -7.94 -3.87
CA VAL A 221 -1.17 -7.60 -4.73
C VAL A 221 -0.61 -8.88 -5.34
N VAL A 222 -0.72 -9.02 -6.67
CA VAL A 222 -0.21 -10.18 -7.41
C VAL A 222 1.21 -9.89 -7.89
N LYS A 223 2.11 -10.85 -7.70
CA LYS A 223 3.51 -10.80 -8.13
C LYS A 223 3.97 -12.15 -8.66
N VAL A 224 5.04 -12.14 -9.43
CA VAL A 224 5.75 -13.36 -9.82
C VAL A 224 6.55 -13.83 -8.61
N ALA A 225 6.34 -15.07 -8.19
CA ALA A 225 7.12 -15.71 -7.14
C ALA A 225 8.53 -16.08 -7.63
N PRO A 226 9.48 -16.40 -6.73
CA PRO A 226 10.85 -16.76 -7.11
C PRO A 226 10.95 -17.97 -8.06
N ASP A 227 9.96 -18.86 -8.06
CA ASP A 227 9.87 -20.02 -8.96
C ASP A 227 9.30 -19.69 -10.36
N GLY A 228 8.97 -18.43 -10.61
CA GLY A 228 8.37 -17.93 -11.84
C GLY A 228 6.85 -18.10 -11.93
N SER A 229 6.20 -18.70 -10.94
CA SER A 229 4.75 -18.77 -10.87
C SER A 229 4.15 -17.44 -10.39
N PHE A 230 2.87 -17.19 -10.66
CA PHE A 230 2.17 -16.07 -10.06
C PHE A 230 1.64 -16.44 -8.67
N GLY A 231 1.82 -15.52 -7.73
CA GLY A 231 1.26 -15.59 -6.40
C GLY A 231 0.65 -14.27 -5.98
N TYR A 232 -0.22 -14.28 -4.97
CA TYR A 232 -0.75 -13.05 -4.41
C TYR A 232 -0.32 -12.87 -2.96
N MET A 233 0.02 -11.64 -2.60
CA MET A 233 0.23 -11.23 -1.22
C MET A 233 -1.12 -10.83 -0.62
N PRO A 234 -1.55 -11.43 0.49
CA PRO A 234 -2.77 -11.04 1.18
C PRO A 234 -2.76 -9.58 1.60
N THR A 235 -3.90 -8.92 1.47
CA THR A 235 -4.13 -7.57 1.96
C THR A 235 -5.30 -7.56 2.94
N HIS A 236 -5.29 -6.61 3.86
CA HIS A 236 -6.32 -6.44 4.87
C HIS A 236 -6.97 -5.07 4.67
N ALA A 237 -8.21 -5.06 4.16
CA ALA A 237 -9.01 -3.84 4.11
C ALA A 237 -9.20 -3.28 5.52
N ARG A 238 -8.97 -1.98 5.69
CA ARG A 238 -9.06 -1.31 7.00
C ARG A 238 -9.90 -0.06 6.91
N LEU A 239 -10.78 0.08 7.88
CA LEU A 239 -11.55 1.30 8.04
C LEU A 239 -10.74 2.35 8.82
N THR A 240 -11.10 3.62 8.64
CA THR A 240 -10.58 4.72 9.48
C THR A 240 -10.76 4.43 10.97
N SER A 241 -11.89 3.80 11.34
CA SER A 241 -12.19 3.39 12.72
C SER A 241 -11.21 2.34 13.27
N ASP A 242 -10.64 1.46 12.43
CA ASP A 242 -9.72 0.42 12.88
C ASP A 242 -8.39 1.04 13.35
N TYR A 243 -7.89 2.05 12.62
CA TYR A 243 -6.71 2.82 13.04
C TYR A 243 -6.97 3.56 14.35
N LEU A 244 -8.12 4.23 14.48
CA LEU A 244 -8.47 4.95 15.70
C LEU A 244 -8.68 4.02 16.90
N ALA A 245 -9.33 2.89 16.68
CA ALA A 245 -9.55 1.87 17.74
C ALA A 245 -8.23 1.26 18.22
N ALA A 246 -7.24 1.11 17.34
CA ALA A 246 -5.92 0.60 17.69
C ALA A 246 -5.01 1.68 18.30
N ALA A 247 -5.07 2.94 17.85
CA ALA A 247 -4.16 4.00 18.24
C ALA A 247 -4.55 4.72 19.54
N LEU A 248 -5.83 5.10 19.69
CA LEU A 248 -6.26 5.96 20.80
C LEU A 248 -6.06 5.33 22.19
N PRO A 249 -6.34 4.02 22.42
CA PRO A 249 -6.08 3.38 23.70
C PRO A 249 -4.60 3.35 24.10
N LEU A 250 -3.68 3.47 23.13
CA LEU A 250 -2.23 3.50 23.35
C LEU A 250 -1.70 4.91 23.73
N GLY A 251 -2.59 5.92 23.80
CA GLY A 251 -2.19 7.28 24.11
C GLY A 251 -1.71 8.09 22.89
N LEU A 252 -1.91 7.59 21.68
CA LEU A 252 -1.65 8.34 20.46
C LEU A 252 -2.74 9.38 20.22
N GLU A 253 -2.35 10.63 20.00
CA GLU A 253 -3.24 11.74 19.64
C GLU A 253 -3.15 11.98 18.13
N VAL A 254 -4.29 12.10 17.48
CA VAL A 254 -4.36 12.47 16.06
C VAL A 254 -3.93 13.94 15.91
N ARG A 255 -2.89 14.18 15.12
CA ARG A 255 -2.43 15.52 14.72
C ARG A 255 -2.90 15.87 13.32
N ARG A 256 -2.91 14.88 12.41
CA ARG A 256 -3.36 15.05 11.03
C ARG A 256 -3.92 13.72 10.50
N CYS A 257 -4.95 13.80 9.65
CA CYS A 257 -5.46 12.69 8.86
C CYS A 257 -5.84 13.23 7.49
N GLU A 258 -5.24 12.69 6.44
CA GLU A 258 -5.52 13.09 5.06
C GLU A 258 -5.75 11.88 4.16
N GLU A 259 -6.60 12.08 3.16
CA GLU A 259 -6.89 11.10 2.14
C GLU A 259 -6.65 11.70 0.75
N PRO A 260 -5.38 11.71 0.27
CA PRO A 260 -5.05 12.18 -1.08
C PRO A 260 -5.84 11.42 -2.13
N ARG A 261 -6.41 12.17 -3.07
CA ARG A 261 -7.31 11.64 -4.09
C ARG A 261 -6.60 11.44 -5.42
N ARG A 262 -7.02 10.43 -6.14
CA ARG A 262 -6.56 10.19 -7.50
C ARG A 262 -6.94 11.35 -8.42
N PRO A 263 -6.15 11.61 -9.48
CA PRO A 263 -6.51 12.57 -10.51
C PRO A 263 -7.85 12.17 -11.17
N SER A 264 -8.51 13.14 -11.78
CA SER A 264 -9.75 12.90 -12.51
C SER A 264 -9.74 13.73 -13.80
N PRO A 265 -9.75 13.11 -14.98
CA PRO A 265 -9.81 11.65 -15.21
C PRO A 265 -8.56 10.90 -14.74
N LEU A 266 -8.68 9.58 -14.52
CA LEU A 266 -7.56 8.69 -14.20
C LEU A 266 -6.88 8.19 -15.48
N ILE A 267 -7.69 7.86 -16.49
CA ILE A 267 -7.27 7.35 -17.81
C ILE A 267 -7.78 8.30 -18.88
N ALA A 268 -6.91 8.67 -19.83
CA ALA A 268 -7.25 9.43 -21.02
C ALA A 268 -8.06 8.58 -22.02
N GLU A 269 -8.72 9.23 -22.98
CA GLU A 269 -9.53 8.54 -24.02
C GLU A 269 -8.70 7.57 -24.88
N ASP A 270 -7.41 7.81 -25.02
CA ASP A 270 -6.46 6.96 -25.74
C ASP A 270 -5.91 5.81 -24.88
N GLY A 271 -6.40 5.63 -23.66
CA GLY A 271 -6.00 4.57 -22.74
C GLY A 271 -4.72 4.83 -21.94
N ARG A 272 -4.13 6.04 -22.04
CA ARG A 272 -2.94 6.39 -21.25
C ARG A 272 -3.31 6.81 -19.83
N ASP A 273 -2.40 6.55 -18.89
CA ASP A 273 -2.49 7.14 -17.55
C ASP A 273 -2.37 8.66 -17.64
N VAL A 274 -3.29 9.38 -16.99
CA VAL A 274 -3.29 10.85 -17.04
C VAL A 274 -2.19 11.44 -16.16
N TYR A 275 -1.75 10.73 -15.14
CA TYR A 275 -0.78 11.23 -14.17
C TYR A 275 0.63 11.37 -14.76
N ASP A 276 1.11 10.35 -15.46
CA ASP A 276 2.46 10.31 -16.04
C ASP A 276 2.49 10.22 -17.57
N GLY A 277 1.33 10.08 -18.22
CA GLY A 277 1.21 9.96 -19.68
C GLY A 277 1.69 8.61 -20.20
N ALA A 278 2.02 7.65 -19.32
CA ALA A 278 2.48 6.33 -19.72
C ALA A 278 1.35 5.53 -20.38
N PRO A 279 1.68 4.68 -21.37
CA PRO A 279 0.70 3.72 -21.86
C PRO A 279 0.36 2.71 -20.77
N SER A 280 -0.92 2.33 -20.67
CA SER A 280 -1.31 1.23 -19.80
C SER A 280 -0.54 -0.04 -20.16
N PRO A 281 -0.19 -0.89 -19.18
CA PRO A 281 0.39 -2.19 -19.47
C PRO A 281 -0.49 -3.01 -20.41
N GLU A 282 0.10 -3.93 -21.14
CA GLU A 282 -0.67 -4.86 -21.98
C GLU A 282 -1.37 -5.92 -21.11
N HIS A 283 -2.64 -6.19 -21.41
CA HIS A 283 -3.36 -7.31 -20.82
C HIS A 283 -3.01 -8.61 -21.54
N VAL A 284 -2.54 -9.60 -20.79
CA VAL A 284 -2.20 -10.93 -21.32
C VAL A 284 -3.30 -11.92 -20.89
N PRO A 285 -4.15 -12.41 -21.82
CA PRO A 285 -5.17 -13.39 -21.49
C PRO A 285 -4.56 -14.69 -20.93
N GLY A 286 -5.09 -15.15 -19.79
CA GLY A 286 -4.56 -16.35 -19.11
C GLY A 286 -3.57 -16.06 -17.99
N ASP A 287 -3.00 -14.87 -17.93
CA ASP A 287 -2.25 -14.40 -16.78
C ASP A 287 -3.18 -13.77 -15.72
N PRO A 288 -2.75 -13.69 -14.45
CA PRO A 288 -3.48 -12.92 -13.46
C PRO A 288 -3.70 -11.49 -13.92
N PRO A 289 -4.94 -10.96 -13.81
CA PRO A 289 -5.26 -9.66 -14.38
C PRO A 289 -4.50 -8.53 -13.65
N ASN A 290 -3.72 -7.77 -14.41
CA ASN A 290 -3.21 -6.49 -13.96
C ASN A 290 -4.31 -5.44 -14.10
N ILE A 291 -4.80 -4.89 -12.99
CA ILE A 291 -5.91 -3.94 -13.01
C ILE A 291 -5.63 -2.69 -13.87
N TRP A 292 -4.38 -2.24 -13.93
CA TRP A 292 -3.97 -1.11 -14.76
C TRP A 292 -4.06 -1.44 -16.27
N ALA A 293 -3.78 -2.68 -16.64
CA ALA A 293 -3.93 -3.18 -18.01
C ALA A 293 -5.41 -3.32 -18.42
N LEU A 294 -6.32 -3.38 -17.46
CA LEU A 294 -7.76 -3.52 -17.72
C LEU A 294 -8.47 -2.17 -17.89
N HIS A 295 -7.94 -1.09 -17.36
CA HIS A 295 -8.59 0.23 -17.41
C HIS A 295 -8.94 0.71 -18.83
N PRO A 296 -8.11 0.49 -19.87
CA PRO A 296 -8.45 0.87 -21.24
C PRO A 296 -9.66 0.17 -21.84
N PHE A 297 -10.08 -0.99 -21.31
CA PHE A 297 -11.25 -1.70 -21.78
C PHE A 297 -12.59 -1.05 -21.34
N ALA A 298 -12.54 -0.16 -20.32
CA ALA A 298 -13.71 0.53 -19.80
C ALA A 298 -13.35 1.93 -19.27
N VAL A 299 -12.80 2.78 -20.15
CA VAL A 299 -12.26 4.10 -19.79
C VAL A 299 -13.26 4.98 -19.05
N ALA A 300 -14.47 5.08 -19.56
CA ALA A 300 -15.49 5.94 -18.97
C ALA A 300 -15.97 5.41 -17.60
N ALA A 301 -16.13 4.09 -17.46
CA ALA A 301 -16.48 3.46 -16.18
C ALA A 301 -15.34 3.58 -15.17
N THR A 302 -14.08 3.36 -15.59
CA THR A 302 -12.89 3.54 -14.76
C THR A 302 -12.83 4.96 -14.21
N ASN A 303 -12.91 5.96 -15.09
CA ASN A 303 -12.88 7.36 -14.69
C ASN A 303 -14.03 7.73 -13.76
N ALA A 304 -15.22 7.20 -14.00
CA ALA A 304 -16.36 7.42 -13.13
C ALA A 304 -16.17 6.72 -11.77
N ALA A 305 -15.71 5.49 -11.73
CA ALA A 305 -15.52 4.73 -10.50
C ALA A 305 -14.49 5.39 -9.57
N TYR A 306 -13.36 5.82 -10.11
CA TYR A 306 -12.27 6.42 -9.35
C TYR A 306 -12.43 7.91 -9.06
N LYS A 307 -13.37 8.61 -9.70
CA LYS A 307 -13.57 10.06 -9.53
C LYS A 307 -13.75 10.44 -8.05
N GLY A 308 -12.81 11.23 -7.54
CA GLY A 308 -12.84 11.70 -6.16
C GLY A 308 -12.60 10.62 -5.10
N SER A 309 -12.26 9.38 -5.51
CA SER A 309 -11.87 8.32 -4.60
C SER A 309 -10.47 8.61 -4.03
N PRO A 310 -10.24 8.44 -2.72
CA PRO A 310 -8.89 8.49 -2.17
C PRO A 310 -8.04 7.36 -2.75
N ALA A 311 -6.72 7.56 -2.78
CA ALA A 311 -5.76 6.51 -3.14
C ALA A 311 -5.07 5.94 -1.91
N VAL A 312 -4.78 6.82 -0.97
CA VAL A 312 -4.08 6.52 0.28
C VAL A 312 -4.75 7.25 1.43
N ILE A 313 -4.52 6.78 2.64
CA ILE A 313 -4.77 7.51 3.87
C ILE A 313 -3.43 7.79 4.53
N VAL A 314 -3.23 8.99 5.03
CA VAL A 314 -2.03 9.40 5.76
C VAL A 314 -2.44 9.87 7.14
N TRP A 315 -1.81 9.30 8.15
CA TRP A 315 -1.98 9.63 9.55
C TRP A 315 -0.72 10.24 10.12
N HIS A 316 -0.87 11.28 10.92
CA HIS A 316 0.14 11.75 11.85
C HIS A 316 -0.44 11.69 13.25
N PHE A 317 0.19 10.88 14.09
CA PHE A 317 -0.08 10.79 15.52
C PHE A 317 1.09 11.31 16.33
N GLN A 318 0.81 11.72 17.56
CA GLN A 318 1.83 12.01 18.56
C GLN A 318 1.53 11.26 19.85
N LEU A 319 2.54 10.61 20.41
CA LEU A 319 2.41 9.93 21.69
C LEU A 319 2.34 10.95 22.83
N ARG A 320 1.34 10.82 23.71
CA ARG A 320 1.25 11.68 24.89
C ARG A 320 2.46 11.53 25.79
N ALA A 321 2.89 12.64 26.40
CA ALA A 321 3.79 12.57 27.54
C ALA A 321 3.13 11.72 28.65
N GLN A 322 3.85 10.73 29.18
CA GLN A 322 3.42 10.08 30.40
C GLN A 322 3.47 11.12 31.53
N ARG A 323 2.36 11.29 32.24
CA ARG A 323 2.30 12.20 33.41
C ARG A 323 2.99 11.57 34.59
#